data_2d5807a7e36269eda70adae536647c0c
#
_entry.id   2d5807a7e36269eda70adae536647c0c
#
_cell.length_a   1.000
_cell.length_b   1.000
_cell.length_c   1.000
_cell.angle_alpha   90.00
_cell.angle_beta   90.00
_cell.angle_gamma   90.00
#
_symmetry.space_group_name_H-M   'P 1'
#
loop_
_entity.id
_entity.type
_entity.pdbx_description
1 polymer ?
#
loop_
_entity_poly.entity_id
_entity_poly.type
_entity_poly.pdbx_seq_one_letter_code
_entity_poly.pdbx_strand_id
1 'polypeptide(L)'
;MEGPLRPPPADDFRLIETMLWTPDKGVHRRARHLARLVRSATRLGIAPRGVERALDGVRGDAPQRLRLTIARDGQADLAACPFTPLPGLG
;
A
#
# COMPACT_ATOMS: atom_id res chain seq x y z
N MET A 1 -13.04 22.81 22.18
CA MET A 1 -12.37 22.45 21.76
C MET A 1 -12.44 21.41 21.05
N GLU A 2 -12.47 21.20 20.36
CA GLU A 2 -12.51 20.31 19.78
C GLU A 2 -11.60 19.65 19.64
N GLY A 3 -11.74 19.13 19.50
CA GLY A 3 -10.66 18.41 19.67
C GLY A 3 -9.88 18.22 18.50
N PRO A 4 -8.66 17.94 18.72
CA PRO A 4 -7.75 17.68 17.62
C PRO A 4 -8.02 16.36 16.92
N LEU A 5 -8.87 15.54 17.49
CA LEU A 5 -9.09 14.23 16.93
C LEU A 5 -10.25 14.19 15.96
N ARG A 6 -10.54 15.31 15.39
CA ARG A 6 -11.54 15.36 14.39
C ARG A 6 -11.18 14.45 13.21
N PRO A 7 -12.10 13.64 12.71
CA PRO A 7 -11.79 12.78 11.59
C PRO A 7 -11.50 13.60 10.34
N PRO A 8 -10.66 13.07 9.44
CA PRO A 8 -10.36 13.80 8.22
C PRO A 8 -11.60 13.91 7.33
N PRO A 9 -11.64 14.91 6.48
CA PRO A 9 -12.73 15.02 5.52
C PRO A 9 -12.81 13.77 4.66
N ALA A 10 -13.98 13.49 4.15
CA ALA A 10 -14.17 12.29 3.36
C ALA A 10 -13.29 12.26 2.13
N ASP A 11 -12.99 13.39 1.54
CA ASP A 11 -12.16 13.42 0.35
C ASP A 11 -10.68 13.22 0.65
N ASP A 12 -10.30 13.23 1.93
CA ASP A 12 -8.92 12.90 2.32
C ASP A 12 -8.78 11.43 2.66
N PHE A 13 -9.85 10.68 2.59
CA PHE A 13 -9.81 9.28 2.96
C PHE A 13 -9.00 8.47 1.96
N ARG A 14 -8.18 7.56 2.47
CA ARG A 14 -7.31 6.73 1.63
C ARG A 14 -7.23 5.32 2.17
N LEU A 15 -6.99 4.39 1.26
CA LEU A 15 -6.68 3.02 1.62
C LEU A 15 -5.17 2.87 1.62
N ILE A 16 -4.65 2.17 2.61
CA ILE A 16 -3.21 1.94 2.70
C ILE A 16 -2.97 0.46 2.85
N GLU A 17 -2.05 -0.06 2.05
CA GLU A 17 -1.64 -1.45 2.12
C GLU A 17 -0.12 -1.49 2.14
N THR A 18 0.45 -2.26 3.08
CA THR A 18 1.90 -2.39 3.21
C THR A 18 2.31 -3.79 2.80
N MET A 19 3.34 -3.88 1.97
CA MET A 19 3.77 -5.16 1.40
C MET A 19 5.28 -5.28 1.43
N LEU A 20 5.76 -6.51 1.40
CA LEU A 20 7.19 -6.79 1.28
C LEU A 20 7.48 -7.16 -0.16
N TRP A 21 8.57 -6.61 -0.69
CA TRP A 21 9.02 -6.93 -2.03
C TRP A 21 10.46 -7.40 -1.96
N THR A 22 10.76 -8.48 -2.67
CA THR A 22 12.14 -8.96 -2.79
C THR A 22 12.48 -9.17 -4.25
N PRO A 23 13.77 -9.05 -4.60
CA PRO A 23 14.17 -9.20 -6.00
C PRO A 23 13.82 -10.55 -6.61
N ASP A 24 13.84 -11.60 -5.79
CA ASP A 24 13.62 -12.95 -6.33
C ASP A 24 12.13 -13.30 -6.46
N LYS A 25 11.27 -12.73 -5.63
CA LYS A 25 9.86 -13.10 -5.63
C LYS A 25 8.92 -11.97 -5.98
N GLY A 26 9.41 -10.74 -6.03
CA GLY A 26 8.53 -9.61 -6.20
C GLY A 26 7.71 -9.35 -4.95
N VAL A 27 6.47 -8.98 -5.12
CA VAL A 27 5.58 -8.68 -3.99
C VAL A 27 5.17 -9.99 -3.32
N HIS A 28 5.51 -10.12 -2.04
CA HIS A 28 5.14 -11.31 -1.29
C HIS A 28 3.64 -11.31 -1.03
N ARG A 29 3.01 -12.47 -1.22
CA ARG A 29 1.57 -12.65 -1.00
C ARG A 29 0.74 -11.64 -1.80
N ARG A 30 1.19 -11.40 -3.01
CA ARG A 30 0.57 -10.37 -3.85
C ARG A 30 -0.93 -10.61 -4.02
N ALA A 31 -1.32 -11.84 -4.31
CA ALA A 31 -2.73 -12.12 -4.53
C ALA A 31 -3.58 -11.80 -3.29
N ARG A 32 -3.06 -12.14 -2.11
CA ARG A 32 -3.78 -11.87 -0.88
C ARG A 32 -3.90 -10.38 -0.61
N HIS A 33 -2.81 -9.65 -0.83
CA HIS A 33 -2.85 -8.20 -0.62
C HIS A 33 -3.83 -7.54 -1.59
N LEU A 34 -3.82 -7.96 -2.85
CA LEU A 34 -4.71 -7.38 -3.83
C LEU A 34 -6.17 -7.73 -3.54
N ALA A 35 -6.42 -8.95 -3.10
CA ALA A 35 -7.79 -9.34 -2.76
C ALA A 35 -8.32 -8.51 -1.60
N ARG A 36 -7.49 -8.27 -0.60
CA ARG A 36 -7.89 -7.47 0.54
C ARG A 36 -8.13 -6.02 0.12
N LEU A 37 -7.27 -5.50 -0.73
CA LEU A 37 -7.42 -4.14 -1.23
C LEU A 37 -8.72 -3.97 -1.99
N VAL A 38 -9.02 -4.92 -2.88
CA VAL A 38 -10.24 -4.85 -3.66
C VAL A 38 -11.48 -4.91 -2.77
N ARG A 39 -11.44 -5.78 -1.77
CA ARG A 39 -12.55 -5.90 -0.84
C ARG A 39 -12.80 -4.59 -0.10
N SER A 40 -11.72 -3.99 0.39
CA SER A 40 -11.85 -2.71 1.11
C SER A 40 -12.31 -1.60 0.18
N ALA A 41 -11.76 -1.55 -1.03
CA ALA A 41 -12.12 -0.52 -1.98
C ALA A 41 -13.59 -0.64 -2.37
N THR A 42 -14.05 -1.86 -2.60
CA THR A 42 -15.44 -2.08 -2.97
C THR A 42 -16.37 -1.58 -1.87
N ARG A 43 -16.00 -1.87 -0.62
CA ARG A 43 -16.81 -1.44 0.51
C ARG A 43 -16.92 0.08 0.58
N LEU A 44 -15.88 0.77 0.15
CA LEU A 44 -15.84 2.23 0.21
C LEU A 44 -16.24 2.89 -1.09
N GLY A 45 -16.58 2.12 -2.11
CA GLY A 45 -16.98 2.68 -3.38
C GLY A 45 -15.83 3.24 -4.19
N ILE A 46 -14.62 2.72 -3.98
CA ILE A 46 -13.44 3.19 -4.69
C ILE A 46 -13.04 2.16 -5.74
N ALA A 47 -12.70 2.63 -6.93
CA ALA A 47 -12.20 1.78 -8.00
C ALA A 47 -10.70 2.02 -8.18
N PRO A 48 -9.84 1.17 -7.62
CA PRO A 48 -8.40 1.38 -7.70
C PRO A 48 -7.91 1.33 -9.15
N ARG A 49 -6.97 2.19 -9.47
CA ARG A 49 -6.41 2.26 -10.82
C ARG A 49 -4.89 2.30 -10.74
N GLY A 50 -4.26 1.56 -11.64
CA GLY A 50 -2.80 1.59 -11.75
C GLY A 50 -2.06 0.82 -10.70
N VAL A 51 -2.75 -0.01 -9.90
CA VAL A 51 -2.11 -0.74 -8.82
C VAL A 51 -1.08 -1.73 -9.36
N GLU A 52 -1.48 -2.56 -10.32
CA GLU A 52 -0.57 -3.59 -10.81
C GLU A 52 0.60 -2.99 -11.54
N ARG A 53 0.35 -1.95 -12.30
CA ARG A 53 1.45 -1.27 -12.99
C ARG A 53 2.45 -0.70 -11.98
N ALA A 54 1.96 -0.12 -10.89
CA ALA A 54 2.85 0.42 -9.87
C ALA A 54 3.68 -0.68 -9.24
N LEU A 55 3.07 -1.81 -8.92
CA LEU A 55 3.78 -2.92 -8.32
C LEU A 55 4.78 -3.53 -9.29
N ASP A 56 4.39 -3.66 -10.55
CA ASP A 56 5.28 -4.23 -11.56
C ASP A 56 6.49 -3.36 -11.84
N GLY A 57 6.42 -2.09 -11.51
CA GLY A 57 7.52 -1.18 -11.75
C GLY A 57 8.60 -1.17 -10.69
N VAL A 58 8.39 -1.88 -9.59
CA VAL A 58 9.37 -1.87 -8.51
C VAL A 58 10.63 -2.60 -8.96
N ARG A 59 11.78 -1.99 -8.71
CA ARG A 59 13.07 -2.54 -9.07
C ARG A 59 14.02 -2.39 -7.88
N GLY A 60 15.03 -3.25 -7.85
CA GLY A 60 16.02 -3.17 -6.80
C GLY A 60 16.75 -4.48 -6.65
N ASP A 61 17.82 -4.48 -5.87
CA ASP A 61 18.61 -5.68 -5.62
C ASP A 61 18.55 -6.10 -4.15
N ALA A 62 17.66 -5.50 -3.38
CA ALA A 62 17.52 -5.83 -1.96
C ALA A 62 16.04 -5.72 -1.58
N PRO A 63 15.66 -6.34 -0.46
CA PRO A 63 14.25 -6.27 -0.02
C PRO A 63 13.78 -4.84 0.23
N GLN A 64 12.54 -4.59 -0.07
CA GLN A 64 11.94 -3.28 0.13
C GLN A 64 10.56 -3.42 0.75
N ARG A 65 10.21 -2.44 1.55
CA ARG A 65 8.86 -2.33 2.06
C ARG A 65 8.10 -1.37 1.15
N LEU A 66 6.97 -1.83 0.66
CA LEU A 66 6.14 -1.03 -0.22
C LEU A 66 4.92 -0.53 0.54
N ARG A 67 4.61 0.73 0.36
CA ARG A 67 3.41 1.30 0.92
C ARG A 67 2.55 1.79 -0.23
N LEU A 68 1.44 1.12 -0.43
CA LEU A 68 0.51 1.44 -1.51
C LEU A 68 -0.64 2.23 -0.93
N THR A 69 -0.91 3.38 -1.51
CA THR A 69 -1.98 4.25 -1.07
C THR A 69 -2.95 4.46 -2.21
N ILE A 70 -4.24 4.28 -1.94
CA ILE A 70 -5.28 4.50 -2.93
C ILE A 70 -6.09 5.70 -2.49
N ALA A 71 -6.09 6.73 -3.31
CA ALA A 71 -6.86 7.92 -3.02
C ALA A 71 -8.35 7.66 -3.30
N ARG A 72 -9.17 8.57 -2.85
CA ARG A 72 -10.61 8.41 -3.00
C ARG A 72 -11.03 8.29 -4.45
N ASP A 73 -10.31 8.93 -5.37
CA ASP A 73 -10.63 8.83 -6.79
C ASP A 73 -10.07 7.57 -7.43
N GLY A 74 -9.43 6.71 -6.67
CA GLY A 74 -8.89 5.45 -7.18
C GLY A 74 -7.44 5.52 -7.58
N GLN A 75 -6.82 6.66 -7.54
CA GLN A 75 -5.44 6.81 -7.96
C GLN A 75 -4.50 6.12 -6.99
N ALA A 76 -3.61 5.29 -7.51
CA ALA A 76 -2.66 4.54 -6.69
C ALA A 76 -1.33 5.28 -6.64
N ASP A 77 -0.77 5.36 -5.44
CA ASP A 77 0.57 5.86 -5.21
C ASP A 77 1.36 4.80 -4.50
N LEU A 78 2.63 4.66 -4.86
CA LEU A 78 3.47 3.65 -4.25
C LEU A 78 4.74 4.28 -3.75
N ALA A 79 5.05 4.04 -2.48
CA ALA A 79 6.30 4.45 -1.89
C ALA A 79 7.08 3.21 -1.52
N ALA A 80 8.38 3.22 -1.79
CA ALA A 80 9.24 2.08 -1.48
C ALA A 80 10.38 2.56 -0.62
N CYS A 81 10.74 1.76 0.39
CA CYS A 81 11.89 2.06 1.21
C CYS A 81 12.60 0.76 1.55
N PRO A 82 13.90 0.82 1.84
CA PRO A 82 14.62 -0.39 2.17
C PRO A 82 14.00 -1.08 3.37
N PHE A 83 13.91 -2.40 3.29
CA PHE A 83 13.44 -3.19 4.40
C PHE A 83 14.63 -3.70 5.17
N THR A 84 14.71 -3.33 6.44
CA THR A 84 15.83 -3.73 7.27
C THR A 84 15.27 -4.40 8.52
N PRO A 85 15.58 -5.69 8.72
CA PRO A 85 15.14 -6.35 9.94
C PRO A 85 15.75 -5.65 11.15
N LEU A 86 15.02 -5.63 12.24
CA LEU A 86 15.50 -4.99 13.44
C LEU A 86 16.66 -5.81 14.01
N PRO A 87 17.83 -5.20 14.17
CA PRO A 87 18.96 -5.93 14.76
C PRO A 87 18.65 -6.22 16.21
N GLY A 88 19.18 -7.32 16.67
CA GLY A 88 19.01 -7.69 18.06
C GLY A 88 17.74 -8.41 18.37
N LEU A 89 16.81 -8.41 17.47
CA LEU A 89 15.58 -9.18 17.62
C LEU A 89 15.64 -10.48 16.89
N GLY A 90 16.68 -10.64 16.20
CA GLY A 90 16.85 -11.78 15.30
C GLY A 90 17.05 -13.03 15.93
#